data_7d0a7617952464bb5160579de07f2850
#
_entry.id   7d0a7617952464bb5160579de07f2850
#
_cell.length_a   1.000
_cell.length_b   1.000
_cell.length_c   1.000
_cell.angle_alpha   90.00
_cell.angle_beta   90.00
_cell.angle_gamma   90.00
#
_symmetry.space_group_name_H-M   'P 1'
#
loop_
_entity.id
_entity.type
_entity.pdbx_description
1 polymer ?
#
loop_
_entity_poly.entity_id
_entity_poly.type
_entity_poly.pdbx_seq_one_letter_code
_entity_poly.pdbx_strand_id
1 'polypeptide(L)'
;MARIELLDCTLRDGAYIVNGNFGDDIIVGIIKKLDAAKVDIIECGWLKDAVHKENSVYYHIPEDVRCYLPQLRKYGATYTVMIDWDRYDLDALPERSDGTVDAIRMVFPHGKHKQALALADKIVTKGYKLFLQAANTLAYSDDELKVLAEDVNGVDAVSLSIVDTFGAMYPDDLERIYRVLDHELNPSVKLGFHSHNNQQLSFALCMHFLQLGRHGERGLVVDSSLCGMGRGAGNATTELVANYLNRSCAGNYDMNEILDAIDLYLSRLKDGHEWGYSIPYFIAGIYCTHVNNIAYLRTHHKTLAKDMRIIIESIDPEIRKKYDYDNLERIYTEYQNRIVDDEVSLSEIAAIFKDRKALLLAPGMTLRTEEDKVRAYIAAKKPVVVSINFVPEGYDCDCYFFANAVRYQFAKDTSLDALSRKPVILTSNIRSASKTDKVVNFNLLAKPGWRFFDNGAIMALRLLSKVGVRDIAFAGFDGFPVGSSDGFYANRILQADLSEELKKNINDDVALMLADFRASDKGHTALQFVTSSMFS
;
A
#
# COMPACT_ATOMS: atom_id res chain seq x y z
N MET A 1 38.94 -14.25 -3.97
CA MET A 1 37.65 -13.92 -3.34
C MET A 1 36.99 -12.87 -4.20
N ALA A 2 35.72 -12.99 -4.43
CA ALA A 2 34.93 -12.01 -5.18
C ALA A 2 35.10 -10.60 -4.60
N ARG A 3 35.20 -9.58 -5.45
CA ARG A 3 35.04 -8.20 -5.03
C ARG A 3 33.57 -7.94 -4.76
N ILE A 4 33.22 -7.60 -3.52
CA ILE A 4 31.85 -7.29 -3.12
C ILE A 4 31.73 -5.78 -2.98
N GLU A 5 30.67 -5.21 -3.57
CA GLU A 5 30.38 -3.79 -3.53
C GLU A 5 28.97 -3.58 -2.91
N LEU A 6 28.89 -2.67 -1.96
CA LEU A 6 27.64 -2.22 -1.35
C LEU A 6 27.08 -1.05 -2.16
N LEU A 7 25.82 -1.16 -2.56
CA LEU A 7 25.07 -0.07 -3.17
C LEU A 7 24.00 0.43 -2.22
N ASP A 8 23.95 1.75 -2.00
CA ASP A 8 22.82 2.39 -1.32
C ASP A 8 21.89 3.06 -2.32
N CYS A 9 20.62 2.69 -2.29
CA CYS A 9 19.56 3.24 -3.14
C CYS A 9 18.50 4.06 -2.37
N THR A 10 18.83 4.59 -1.19
CA THR A 10 17.91 5.35 -0.34
C THR A 10 17.21 6.47 -1.09
N LEU A 11 17.98 7.30 -1.81
CA LEU A 11 17.43 8.46 -2.54
C LEU A 11 16.59 8.05 -3.75
N ARG A 12 16.91 6.92 -4.38
CA ARG A 12 16.18 6.44 -5.54
C ARG A 12 14.89 5.70 -5.15
N ASP A 13 14.99 4.68 -4.29
CA ASP A 13 13.83 3.85 -3.94
C ASP A 13 12.97 4.51 -2.86
N GLY A 14 13.60 5.25 -1.95
CA GLY A 14 12.89 6.09 -0.99
C GLY A 14 12.10 7.24 -1.62
N ALA A 15 12.40 7.60 -2.89
CA ALA A 15 11.61 8.58 -3.64
C ALA A 15 10.11 8.21 -3.73
N TYR A 16 9.78 6.92 -3.72
CA TYR A 16 8.40 6.47 -3.70
C TYR A 16 7.65 6.83 -2.41
N ILE A 17 8.37 7.01 -1.30
CA ILE A 17 7.80 7.34 0.02
C ILE A 17 7.49 8.83 0.12
N VAL A 18 8.40 9.68 -0.37
CA VAL A 18 8.33 11.15 -0.27
C VAL A 18 7.95 11.82 -1.59
N ASN A 19 7.50 11.05 -2.59
CA ASN A 19 7.20 11.51 -3.94
C ASN A 19 8.35 12.33 -4.57
N GLY A 20 9.57 11.86 -4.36
CA GLY A 20 10.81 12.48 -4.83
C GLY A 20 11.28 13.68 -4.00
N ASN A 21 10.48 14.22 -3.11
CA ASN A 21 10.76 15.45 -2.37
C ASN A 21 11.45 15.18 -1.02
N PHE A 22 12.78 15.03 -1.05
CA PHE A 22 13.58 14.83 0.16
C PHE A 22 13.97 16.14 0.86
N GLY A 23 14.15 17.21 0.10
CA GLY A 23 14.81 18.44 0.54
C GLY A 23 16.31 18.45 0.23
N ASP A 24 16.83 19.56 -0.31
CA ASP A 24 18.21 19.66 -0.77
C ASP A 24 19.24 19.36 0.30
N ASP A 25 19.01 19.83 1.53
CA ASP A 25 19.91 19.58 2.66
C ASP A 25 19.98 18.08 3.03
N ILE A 26 18.86 17.36 2.92
CA ILE A 26 18.81 15.93 3.20
C ILE A 26 19.51 15.16 2.09
N ILE A 27 19.30 15.53 0.82
CA ILE A 27 19.95 14.89 -0.35
C ILE A 27 21.47 15.02 -0.21
N VAL A 28 21.97 16.24 0.01
CA VAL A 28 23.39 16.53 0.19
C VAL A 28 23.95 15.78 1.41
N GLY A 29 23.21 15.78 2.51
CA GLY A 29 23.62 15.14 3.75
C GLY A 29 23.76 13.63 3.61
N ILE A 30 22.77 12.95 3.03
CA ILE A 30 22.79 11.49 2.78
C ILE A 30 23.96 11.13 1.86
N ILE A 31 24.12 11.81 0.73
CA ILE A 31 25.21 11.53 -0.23
C ILE A 31 26.57 11.68 0.45
N LYS A 32 26.81 12.78 1.19
CA LYS A 32 28.08 13.02 1.89
C LYS A 32 28.36 11.96 2.96
N LYS A 33 27.36 11.55 3.73
CA LYS A 33 27.51 10.55 4.76
C LYS A 33 27.78 9.16 4.19
N LEU A 34 27.10 8.77 3.13
CA LEU A 34 27.34 7.49 2.44
C LEU A 34 28.73 7.46 1.78
N ASP A 35 29.19 8.57 1.18
CA ASP A 35 30.56 8.67 0.66
C ASP A 35 31.60 8.56 1.79
N ALA A 36 31.40 9.26 2.92
CA ALA A 36 32.27 9.17 4.09
C ALA A 36 32.25 7.77 4.72
N ALA A 37 31.10 7.09 4.67
CA ALA A 37 30.96 5.70 5.10
C ALA A 37 31.67 4.70 4.17
N LYS A 38 32.22 5.16 3.05
CA LYS A 38 32.88 4.36 2.01
C LYS A 38 31.93 3.37 1.31
N VAL A 39 30.67 3.72 1.17
CA VAL A 39 29.73 2.95 0.34
C VAL A 39 30.22 2.99 -1.11
N ASP A 40 30.32 1.82 -1.76
CA ASP A 40 30.96 1.71 -3.08
C ASP A 40 30.16 2.36 -4.19
N ILE A 41 28.81 2.27 -4.12
CA ILE A 41 27.91 2.80 -5.14
C ILE A 41 26.76 3.53 -4.46
N ILE A 42 26.54 4.80 -4.85
CA ILE A 42 25.48 5.66 -4.28
C ILE A 42 24.50 6.01 -5.39
N GLU A 43 23.25 5.55 -5.27
CA GLU A 43 22.20 5.84 -6.23
C GLU A 43 21.46 7.12 -5.84
N CYS A 44 21.73 8.21 -6.58
CA CYS A 44 21.31 9.58 -6.22
C CYS A 44 19.84 9.89 -6.55
N GLY A 45 19.16 9.07 -7.33
CA GLY A 45 17.76 9.28 -7.72
C GLY A 45 17.43 8.76 -9.11
N TRP A 46 16.45 9.41 -9.77
CA TRP A 46 15.91 9.03 -11.08
C TRP A 46 16.15 10.10 -12.13
N LEU A 47 16.46 9.70 -13.36
CA LEU A 47 16.26 10.57 -14.54
C LEU A 47 14.82 10.42 -15.05
N LYS A 48 14.19 11.54 -15.36
CA LYS A 48 12.80 11.65 -15.81
C LYS A 48 12.70 12.66 -16.96
N ASP A 49 11.74 12.45 -17.85
CA ASP A 49 11.40 13.43 -18.90
C ASP A 49 10.59 14.61 -18.32
N ALA A 50 11.14 15.25 -17.30
CA ALA A 50 10.54 16.39 -16.63
C ALA A 50 11.62 17.32 -16.11
N VAL A 51 11.39 18.63 -16.16
CA VAL A 51 12.33 19.62 -15.60
C VAL A 51 12.58 19.33 -14.12
N HIS A 52 13.85 19.30 -13.73
CA HIS A 52 14.26 19.16 -12.34
C HIS A 52 13.70 20.29 -11.48
N LYS A 53 13.29 19.96 -10.26
CA LYS A 53 12.83 20.89 -9.24
C LYS A 53 13.73 20.80 -8.00
N GLU A 54 14.00 21.93 -7.37
CA GLU A 54 14.67 21.97 -6.06
C GLU A 54 14.01 21.01 -5.07
N ASN A 55 14.78 20.49 -4.15
CA ASN A 55 14.37 19.52 -3.13
C ASN A 55 14.01 18.12 -3.66
N SER A 56 14.18 17.84 -4.96
CA SER A 56 13.74 16.61 -5.60
C SER A 56 14.91 15.74 -6.06
N VAL A 57 14.75 14.43 -5.94
CA VAL A 57 15.63 13.40 -6.50
C VAL A 57 15.18 12.92 -7.89
N TYR A 58 14.24 13.62 -8.51
CA TYR A 58 13.89 13.46 -9.92
C TYR A 58 14.64 14.50 -10.75
N TYR A 59 15.54 14.05 -11.58
CA TYR A 59 16.44 14.85 -12.40
C TYR A 59 16.05 14.72 -13.87
N HIS A 60 16.31 15.74 -14.67
CA HIS A 60 16.12 15.65 -16.11
C HIS A 60 17.38 15.13 -16.81
N ILE A 61 18.53 15.64 -16.42
CA ILE A 61 19.84 15.24 -16.93
C ILE A 61 20.82 15.00 -15.78
N PRO A 62 21.92 14.25 -16.00
CA PRO A 62 22.94 14.00 -14.98
C PRO A 62 23.57 15.26 -14.38
N GLU A 63 23.59 16.37 -15.10
CA GLU A 63 24.10 17.66 -14.62
C GLU A 63 23.27 18.21 -13.45
N ASP A 64 21.99 17.91 -13.38
CA ASP A 64 21.11 18.34 -12.27
C ASP A 64 21.57 17.74 -10.92
N VAL A 65 22.25 16.60 -10.95
CA VAL A 65 22.78 15.94 -9.75
C VAL A 65 24.03 16.63 -9.21
N ARG A 66 24.76 17.37 -10.06
CA ARG A 66 26.07 17.93 -9.76
C ARG A 66 26.12 18.76 -8.48
N CYS A 67 25.09 19.56 -8.21
CA CYS A 67 25.04 20.42 -7.03
C CYS A 67 24.94 19.64 -5.71
N TYR A 68 24.52 18.39 -5.75
CA TYR A 68 24.39 17.52 -4.56
C TYR A 68 25.64 16.67 -4.33
N LEU A 69 26.50 16.50 -5.34
CA LEU A 69 27.70 15.66 -5.23
C LEU A 69 28.84 16.37 -4.52
N PRO A 70 29.69 15.63 -3.77
CA PRO A 70 30.88 16.23 -3.16
C PRO A 70 31.88 16.70 -4.22
N GLN A 71 32.44 17.91 -4.05
CA GLN A 71 33.44 18.47 -4.96
C GLN A 71 34.71 17.63 -5.03
N LEU A 72 35.10 17.01 -3.91
CA LEU A 72 36.21 16.08 -3.80
C LEU A 72 35.68 14.68 -3.52
N ARG A 73 35.81 13.78 -4.50
CA ARG A 73 35.50 12.35 -4.39
C ARG A 73 36.60 11.62 -3.62
N LYS A 74 36.57 11.74 -2.31
CA LYS A 74 37.67 11.31 -1.44
C LYS A 74 37.78 9.79 -1.32
N TYR A 75 36.65 9.09 -1.36
CA TYR A 75 36.60 7.67 -1.05
C TYR A 75 36.34 6.78 -2.27
N GLY A 76 36.16 7.36 -3.45
CA GLY A 76 36.08 6.63 -4.73
C GLY A 76 34.72 5.97 -5.00
N ALA A 77 33.65 6.45 -4.35
CA ALA A 77 32.29 5.99 -4.63
C ALA A 77 31.91 6.22 -6.11
N THR A 78 31.19 5.27 -6.69
CA THR A 78 30.52 5.41 -7.98
C THR A 78 29.15 6.03 -7.76
N TYR A 79 28.90 7.22 -8.33
CA TYR A 79 27.59 7.84 -8.27
C TYR A 79 26.75 7.42 -9.48
N THR A 80 25.49 7.09 -9.23
CA THR A 80 24.59 6.60 -10.28
C THR A 80 23.18 7.16 -10.12
N VAL A 81 22.42 7.13 -11.21
CA VAL A 81 20.98 7.40 -11.26
C VAL A 81 20.28 6.29 -12.03
N MET A 82 18.99 6.11 -11.78
CA MET A 82 18.19 5.08 -12.47
C MET A 82 17.35 5.69 -13.58
N ILE A 83 17.11 4.91 -14.63
CA ILE A 83 16.14 5.18 -15.70
C ILE A 83 15.21 3.98 -15.86
N ASP A 84 13.95 4.26 -16.21
CA ASP A 84 13.08 3.26 -16.85
C ASP A 84 13.44 3.20 -18.34
N TRP A 85 13.64 2.00 -18.89
CA TRP A 85 14.10 1.80 -20.26
C TRP A 85 13.21 2.44 -21.34
N ASP A 86 11.90 2.62 -21.07
CA ASP A 86 10.88 3.14 -21.98
C ASP A 86 10.24 4.47 -21.53
N ARG A 87 10.74 5.09 -20.44
CA ARG A 87 10.17 6.30 -19.85
C ARG A 87 11.15 7.45 -19.70
N TYR A 88 12.32 7.30 -20.27
CA TYR A 88 13.32 8.35 -20.34
C TYR A 88 13.87 8.42 -21.76
N ASP A 89 13.85 9.62 -22.35
CA ASP A 89 14.40 9.85 -23.69
C ASP A 89 15.93 9.85 -23.65
N LEU A 90 16.54 8.73 -24.07
CA LEU A 90 17.99 8.59 -24.13
C LEU A 90 18.66 9.50 -25.17
N ASP A 91 17.92 10.07 -26.10
CA ASP A 91 18.49 11.06 -27.01
C ASP A 91 18.74 12.40 -26.30
N ALA A 92 17.98 12.70 -25.24
CA ALA A 92 18.22 13.83 -24.35
C ALA A 92 19.37 13.62 -23.35
N LEU A 93 19.86 12.38 -23.15
CA LEU A 93 20.98 12.10 -22.26
C LEU A 93 22.26 12.76 -22.84
N PRO A 94 22.92 13.70 -22.13
CA PRO A 94 24.17 14.31 -22.61
C PRO A 94 25.35 13.34 -22.47
N GLU A 95 26.47 13.67 -23.10
CA GLU A 95 27.75 12.99 -22.83
C GLU A 95 28.16 13.15 -21.37
N ARG A 96 28.76 12.10 -20.79
CA ARG A 96 29.23 12.15 -19.41
C ARG A 96 30.27 13.28 -19.24
N SER A 97 30.03 14.12 -18.27
CA SER A 97 30.96 15.20 -17.90
C SER A 97 31.50 14.94 -16.48
N ASP A 98 32.72 15.49 -16.23
CA ASP A 98 33.33 15.37 -14.91
C ASP A 98 32.51 16.11 -13.84
N GLY A 99 32.44 15.55 -12.65
CA GLY A 99 31.67 16.09 -11.52
C GLY A 99 30.17 15.77 -11.57
N THR A 100 29.71 14.94 -12.53
CA THR A 100 28.35 14.37 -12.56
C THR A 100 28.36 12.90 -12.15
N VAL A 101 27.28 12.16 -12.39
CA VAL A 101 27.22 10.73 -12.12
C VAL A 101 28.15 9.94 -13.06
N ASP A 102 28.62 8.79 -12.60
CA ASP A 102 29.53 7.91 -13.33
C ASP A 102 28.81 6.84 -14.11
N ALA A 103 27.57 6.53 -13.70
CA ALA A 103 26.84 5.37 -14.18
C ALA A 103 25.33 5.64 -14.31
N ILE A 104 24.72 4.89 -15.19
CA ILE A 104 23.27 4.80 -15.35
C ILE A 104 22.83 3.38 -15.00
N ARG A 105 21.82 3.24 -14.15
CA ARG A 105 21.13 1.98 -13.88
C ARG A 105 19.85 1.94 -14.72
N MET A 106 19.74 1.00 -15.64
CA MET A 106 18.59 0.84 -16.51
C MET A 106 17.73 -0.31 -16.05
N VAL A 107 16.48 -0.04 -15.61
CA VAL A 107 15.51 -1.05 -15.22
C VAL A 107 14.59 -1.40 -16.38
N PHE A 108 14.32 -2.70 -16.56
CA PHE A 108 13.37 -3.23 -17.53
C PHE A 108 12.58 -4.40 -16.94
N PRO A 109 11.29 -4.54 -17.30
CA PRO A 109 10.45 -5.62 -16.81
C PRO A 109 10.71 -6.93 -17.55
N HIS A 110 10.27 -8.05 -16.95
CA HIS A 110 10.29 -9.37 -17.58
C HIS A 110 9.75 -9.34 -19.01
N GLY A 111 10.45 -10.00 -19.93
CA GLY A 111 10.11 -10.09 -21.36
C GLY A 111 10.43 -8.84 -22.20
N LYS A 112 11.10 -7.82 -21.63
CA LYS A 112 11.47 -6.56 -22.32
C LYS A 112 12.97 -6.34 -22.48
N HIS A 113 13.80 -7.31 -22.05
CA HIS A 113 15.25 -7.17 -22.07
C HIS A 113 15.80 -6.85 -23.47
N LYS A 114 15.32 -7.51 -24.53
CA LYS A 114 15.82 -7.27 -25.90
C LYS A 114 15.63 -5.81 -26.34
N GLN A 115 14.44 -5.24 -26.07
CA GLN A 115 14.16 -3.85 -26.39
C GLN A 115 15.01 -2.89 -25.55
N ALA A 116 15.19 -3.20 -24.25
CA ALA A 116 16.02 -2.40 -23.37
C ALA A 116 17.50 -2.46 -23.77
N LEU A 117 18.05 -3.65 -24.03
CA LEU A 117 19.44 -3.84 -24.42
C LEU A 117 19.76 -3.19 -25.79
N ALA A 118 18.81 -3.11 -26.70
CA ALA A 118 18.97 -2.36 -27.93
C ALA A 118 19.27 -0.85 -27.70
N LEU A 119 19.00 -0.33 -26.50
CA LEU A 119 19.29 1.06 -26.10
C LEU A 119 20.59 1.18 -25.30
N ALA A 120 21.22 0.05 -24.91
CA ALA A 120 22.41 0.02 -24.05
C ALA A 120 23.58 0.85 -24.64
N ASP A 121 23.82 0.72 -25.93
CA ASP A 121 24.90 1.43 -26.62
C ASP A 121 24.75 2.95 -26.54
N LYS A 122 23.54 3.49 -26.51
CA LYS A 122 23.30 4.92 -26.33
C LYS A 122 23.85 5.44 -25.00
N ILE A 123 23.84 4.61 -23.95
CA ILE A 123 24.35 4.97 -22.63
C ILE A 123 25.87 4.85 -22.60
N VAL A 124 26.39 3.73 -23.09
CA VAL A 124 27.83 3.41 -23.03
C VAL A 124 28.64 4.36 -23.93
N THR A 125 28.17 4.64 -25.14
CA THR A 125 28.84 5.57 -26.09
C THR A 125 28.90 6.99 -25.56
N LYS A 126 27.98 7.40 -24.70
CA LYS A 126 28.01 8.68 -23.98
C LYS A 126 28.95 8.71 -22.77
N GLY A 127 29.69 7.61 -22.52
CA GLY A 127 30.73 7.51 -21.49
C GLY A 127 30.25 7.08 -20.10
N TYR A 128 28.99 6.69 -19.94
CA TYR A 128 28.46 6.18 -18.67
C TYR A 128 28.68 4.68 -18.54
N LYS A 129 29.01 4.23 -17.32
CA LYS A 129 28.95 2.82 -16.96
C LYS A 129 27.48 2.38 -16.92
N LEU A 130 27.19 1.17 -17.45
CA LEU A 130 25.84 0.63 -17.51
C LEU A 130 25.63 -0.47 -16.47
N PHE A 131 24.61 -0.32 -15.64
CA PHE A 131 24.11 -1.36 -14.73
C PHE A 131 22.69 -1.75 -15.16
N LEU A 132 22.44 -3.05 -15.28
CA LEU A 132 21.17 -3.61 -15.76
C LEU A 132 20.36 -4.18 -14.61
N GLN A 133 19.06 -3.84 -14.57
CA GLN A 133 18.14 -4.25 -13.52
C GLN A 133 16.99 -5.05 -14.12
N ALA A 134 17.08 -6.39 -14.06
CA ALA A 134 16.03 -7.28 -14.58
C ALA A 134 14.86 -7.37 -13.60
N ALA A 135 13.92 -6.42 -13.67
CA ALA A 135 12.78 -6.39 -12.75
C ALA A 135 11.94 -7.68 -12.82
N ASN A 136 11.49 -8.16 -11.65
CA ASN A 136 10.75 -9.41 -11.48
C ASN A 136 11.51 -10.63 -12.03
N THR A 137 12.78 -10.76 -11.62
CA THR A 137 13.63 -11.89 -12.07
C THR A 137 13.06 -13.25 -11.66
N LEU A 138 12.23 -13.29 -10.61
CA LEU A 138 11.52 -14.52 -10.19
C LEU A 138 10.63 -15.11 -11.30
N ALA A 139 10.13 -14.29 -12.21
CA ALA A 139 9.25 -14.72 -13.29
C ALA A 139 9.98 -15.41 -14.45
N TYR A 140 11.32 -15.33 -14.50
CA TYR A 140 12.09 -15.93 -15.58
C TYR A 140 12.24 -17.44 -15.36
N SER A 141 11.96 -18.23 -16.39
CA SER A 141 12.38 -19.64 -16.49
C SER A 141 13.90 -19.74 -16.67
N ASP A 142 14.46 -20.93 -16.47
CA ASP A 142 15.90 -21.14 -16.67
C ASP A 142 16.34 -20.86 -18.11
N ASP A 143 15.51 -21.19 -19.09
CA ASP A 143 15.82 -20.92 -20.50
C ASP A 143 15.75 -19.43 -20.83
N GLU A 144 14.80 -18.71 -20.25
CA GLU A 144 14.74 -17.24 -20.38
C GLU A 144 15.94 -16.56 -19.70
N LEU A 145 16.40 -17.08 -18.55
CA LEU A 145 17.62 -16.58 -17.89
C LEU A 145 18.87 -16.78 -18.73
N LYS A 146 19.00 -17.92 -19.44
CA LYS A 146 20.10 -18.16 -20.36
C LYS A 146 20.07 -17.17 -21.52
N VAL A 147 18.90 -16.97 -22.14
CA VAL A 147 18.74 -15.98 -23.22
C VAL A 147 19.06 -14.57 -22.73
N LEU A 148 18.59 -14.20 -21.53
CA LEU A 148 18.93 -12.92 -20.93
C LEU A 148 20.44 -12.75 -20.75
N ALA A 149 21.13 -13.77 -20.22
CA ALA A 149 22.57 -13.73 -20.02
C ALA A 149 23.34 -13.65 -21.35
N GLU A 150 22.93 -14.39 -22.38
CA GLU A 150 23.51 -14.33 -23.73
C GLU A 150 23.37 -12.90 -24.32
N ASP A 151 22.18 -12.32 -24.26
CA ASP A 151 21.93 -10.97 -24.77
C ASP A 151 22.72 -9.92 -23.97
N VAL A 152 22.86 -10.06 -22.63
CA VAL A 152 23.67 -9.18 -21.76
C VAL A 152 25.17 -9.31 -22.08
N ASN A 153 25.66 -10.50 -22.42
CA ASN A 153 27.05 -10.71 -22.84
C ASN A 153 27.41 -9.95 -24.14
N GLY A 154 26.40 -9.55 -24.90
CA GLY A 154 26.56 -8.76 -26.13
C GLY A 154 26.68 -7.25 -25.92
N VAL A 155 26.50 -6.74 -24.69
CA VAL A 155 26.59 -5.31 -24.36
C VAL A 155 27.67 -5.06 -23.30
N ASP A 156 28.23 -3.83 -23.30
CA ASP A 156 29.24 -3.42 -22.29
C ASP A 156 28.57 -3.03 -20.97
N ALA A 157 28.05 -4.03 -20.25
CA ALA A 157 27.41 -3.84 -18.96
C ALA A 157 28.38 -4.16 -17.81
N VAL A 158 28.40 -3.32 -16.78
CA VAL A 158 29.17 -3.54 -15.54
C VAL A 158 28.53 -4.65 -14.70
N SER A 159 27.19 -4.69 -14.63
CA SER A 159 26.48 -5.69 -13.86
C SER A 159 25.08 -5.98 -14.42
N LEU A 160 24.59 -7.19 -14.13
CA LEU A 160 23.19 -7.58 -14.20
C LEU A 160 22.70 -7.90 -12.80
N SER A 161 21.62 -7.25 -12.34
CA SER A 161 21.03 -7.50 -11.03
C SER A 161 19.84 -8.45 -11.10
N ILE A 162 19.82 -9.41 -10.18
CA ILE A 162 18.64 -10.18 -9.79
C ILE A 162 17.75 -9.25 -8.97
N VAL A 163 16.51 -9.05 -9.39
CA VAL A 163 15.61 -8.08 -8.73
C VAL A 163 14.37 -8.78 -8.21
N ASP A 164 14.26 -8.86 -6.89
CA ASP A 164 13.06 -9.30 -6.18
C ASP A 164 12.06 -8.15 -6.03
N THR A 165 11.42 -7.81 -7.16
CA THR A 165 10.52 -6.64 -7.27
C THR A 165 9.36 -6.64 -6.28
N PHE A 166 8.89 -7.82 -5.92
CA PHE A 166 7.71 -7.97 -5.06
C PHE A 166 8.06 -8.42 -3.63
N GLY A 167 9.36 -8.58 -3.31
CA GLY A 167 9.77 -9.16 -2.03
C GLY A 167 9.18 -10.55 -1.82
N ALA A 168 9.17 -11.37 -2.88
CA ALA A 168 8.49 -12.65 -2.97
C ALA A 168 9.43 -13.85 -3.02
N MET A 169 10.73 -13.64 -3.26
CA MET A 169 11.73 -14.70 -3.37
C MET A 169 11.97 -15.40 -2.04
N TYR A 170 12.22 -16.70 -2.15
CA TYR A 170 12.78 -17.55 -1.10
C TYR A 170 14.23 -17.95 -1.46
N PRO A 171 15.02 -18.50 -0.52
CA PRO A 171 16.41 -18.89 -0.78
C PRO A 171 16.59 -19.79 -2.00
N ASP A 172 15.71 -20.77 -2.19
CA ASP A 172 15.80 -21.71 -3.32
C ASP A 172 15.58 -21.01 -4.67
N ASP A 173 14.69 -20.00 -4.73
CA ASP A 173 14.47 -19.20 -5.93
C ASP A 173 15.71 -18.40 -6.29
N LEU A 174 16.31 -17.73 -5.30
CA LEU A 174 17.52 -16.96 -5.47
C LEU A 174 18.68 -17.84 -5.91
N GLU A 175 18.86 -19.02 -5.28
CA GLU A 175 19.93 -19.95 -5.62
C GLU A 175 19.79 -20.47 -7.05
N ARG A 176 18.57 -20.83 -7.48
CA ARG A 176 18.28 -21.25 -8.86
C ARG A 176 18.71 -20.18 -9.85
N ILE A 177 18.23 -18.96 -9.66
CA ILE A 177 18.51 -17.83 -10.56
C ILE A 177 20.00 -17.49 -10.56
N TYR A 178 20.61 -17.43 -9.37
CA TYR A 178 22.04 -17.16 -9.22
C TYR A 178 22.88 -18.16 -10.02
N ARG A 179 22.63 -19.46 -9.86
CA ARG A 179 23.41 -20.52 -10.52
C ARG A 179 23.35 -20.44 -12.04
N VAL A 180 22.15 -20.16 -12.59
CA VAL A 180 22.01 -20.02 -14.04
C VAL A 180 22.78 -18.80 -14.55
N LEU A 181 22.60 -17.65 -13.93
CA LEU A 181 23.26 -16.41 -14.37
C LEU A 181 24.77 -16.45 -14.13
N ASP A 182 25.24 -17.02 -13.03
CA ASP A 182 26.69 -17.14 -12.76
C ASP A 182 27.39 -18.05 -13.76
N HIS A 183 26.69 -19.07 -14.25
CA HIS A 183 27.25 -19.98 -15.29
C HIS A 183 27.25 -19.34 -16.68
N GLU A 184 26.19 -18.64 -17.07
CA GLU A 184 25.97 -18.16 -18.43
C GLU A 184 26.56 -16.76 -18.74
N LEU A 185 26.70 -15.90 -17.72
CA LEU A 185 27.24 -14.55 -17.92
C LEU A 185 28.78 -14.58 -18.08
N ASN A 186 29.31 -13.69 -18.91
CA ASN A 186 30.74 -13.43 -18.97
C ASN A 186 31.29 -13.10 -17.57
N PRO A 187 32.52 -13.62 -17.23
CA PRO A 187 33.11 -13.37 -15.90
C PRO A 187 33.32 -11.89 -15.56
N SER A 188 33.44 -11.01 -16.55
CA SER A 188 33.58 -9.55 -16.38
C SER A 188 32.30 -8.86 -15.91
N VAL A 189 31.13 -9.44 -16.18
CA VAL A 189 29.84 -8.90 -15.76
C VAL A 189 29.58 -9.29 -14.31
N LYS A 190 29.45 -8.31 -13.42
CA LYS A 190 29.11 -8.56 -12.00
C LYS A 190 27.67 -9.03 -11.86
N LEU A 191 27.39 -9.85 -10.85
CA LEU A 191 26.02 -10.12 -10.43
C LEU A 191 25.61 -9.14 -9.33
N GLY A 192 24.44 -8.54 -9.50
CA GLY A 192 23.78 -7.70 -8.48
C GLY A 192 22.62 -8.42 -7.83
N PHE A 193 22.23 -7.98 -6.63
CA PHE A 193 21.00 -8.41 -5.98
C PHE A 193 20.29 -7.23 -5.33
N HIS A 194 19.04 -7.00 -5.75
CA HIS A 194 18.12 -6.00 -5.22
C HIS A 194 16.86 -6.68 -4.70
N SER A 195 16.57 -6.54 -3.41
CA SER A 195 15.47 -7.25 -2.76
C SER A 195 14.57 -6.33 -1.96
N HIS A 196 13.26 -6.37 -2.27
CA HIS A 196 12.24 -5.77 -1.41
C HIS A 196 11.91 -6.65 -0.21
N ASN A 197 11.44 -6.04 0.89
CA ASN A 197 11.31 -6.66 2.21
C ASN A 197 9.88 -7.06 2.60
N ASN A 198 8.99 -7.28 1.62
CA ASN A 198 7.57 -7.53 1.87
C ASN A 198 7.30 -8.79 2.72
N GLN A 199 8.18 -9.78 2.68
CA GLN A 199 8.14 -10.99 3.51
C GLN A 199 9.18 -11.00 4.64
N GLN A 200 9.88 -9.87 4.90
CA GLN A 200 10.95 -9.74 5.91
C GLN A 200 12.17 -10.65 5.63
N LEU A 201 12.41 -11.02 4.38
CA LEU A 201 13.51 -11.90 3.98
C LEU A 201 14.67 -11.16 3.31
N SER A 202 14.54 -9.88 2.96
CA SER A 202 15.53 -9.18 2.12
C SER A 202 16.95 -9.25 2.67
N PHE A 203 17.15 -9.01 3.98
CA PHE A 203 18.48 -9.10 4.59
C PHE A 203 19.02 -10.55 4.58
N ALA A 204 18.18 -11.53 4.90
CA ALA A 204 18.55 -12.94 4.86
C ALA A 204 18.94 -13.39 3.44
N LEU A 205 18.19 -12.93 2.43
CA LEU A 205 18.49 -13.21 1.02
C LEU A 205 19.78 -12.51 0.56
N CYS A 206 20.06 -11.28 1.02
CA CYS A 206 21.35 -10.62 0.77
C CYS A 206 22.52 -11.44 1.34
N MET A 207 22.40 -11.92 2.59
CA MET A 207 23.43 -12.81 3.16
C MET A 207 23.58 -14.10 2.36
N HIS A 208 22.46 -14.71 1.93
CA HIS A 208 22.49 -15.94 1.11
C HIS A 208 23.14 -15.70 -0.25
N PHE A 209 22.78 -14.63 -0.96
CA PHE A 209 23.41 -14.21 -2.21
C PHE A 209 24.94 -14.07 -2.07
N LEU A 210 25.38 -13.39 -1.02
CA LEU A 210 26.82 -13.24 -0.74
C LEU A 210 27.49 -14.58 -0.41
N GLN A 211 26.81 -15.50 0.28
CA GLN A 211 27.36 -16.84 0.56
C GLN A 211 27.54 -17.67 -0.70
N LEU A 212 26.63 -17.54 -1.68
CA LEU A 212 26.73 -18.24 -2.96
C LEU A 212 27.98 -17.79 -3.75
N GLY A 213 28.29 -16.48 -3.76
CA GLY A 213 29.29 -15.92 -4.66
C GLY A 213 30.63 -15.52 -4.04
N ARG A 214 30.74 -15.30 -2.71
CA ARG A 214 31.94 -14.72 -2.06
C ARG A 214 33.26 -15.48 -2.29
N HIS A 215 33.19 -16.76 -2.57
CA HIS A 215 34.37 -17.59 -2.80
C HIS A 215 34.70 -17.75 -4.30
N GLY A 216 33.85 -17.22 -5.17
CA GLY A 216 34.09 -17.18 -6.62
C GLY A 216 35.05 -16.05 -7.03
N GLU A 217 35.14 -15.82 -8.32
CA GLU A 217 35.96 -14.76 -8.93
C GLU A 217 35.09 -13.60 -9.44
N ARG A 218 33.79 -13.83 -9.69
CA ARG A 218 32.84 -12.82 -10.17
C ARG A 218 32.60 -11.75 -9.13
N GLY A 219 32.65 -10.48 -9.53
CA GLY A 219 32.26 -9.36 -8.69
C GLY A 219 30.78 -9.41 -8.32
N LEU A 220 30.45 -9.00 -7.10
CA LEU A 220 29.08 -8.97 -6.59
C LEU A 220 28.68 -7.55 -6.18
N VAL A 221 27.42 -7.19 -6.41
CA VAL A 221 26.83 -5.93 -5.96
C VAL A 221 25.60 -6.24 -5.11
N VAL A 222 25.52 -5.68 -3.90
CA VAL A 222 24.35 -5.83 -3.02
C VAL A 222 23.68 -4.48 -2.84
N ASP A 223 22.42 -4.39 -3.23
CA ASP A 223 21.60 -3.20 -3.06
C ASP A 223 20.98 -3.15 -1.67
N SER A 224 20.95 -1.96 -1.08
CA SER A 224 20.32 -1.70 0.22
C SER A 224 19.86 -0.25 0.31
N SER A 225 19.14 0.11 1.36
CA SER A 225 18.78 1.49 1.68
C SER A 225 18.84 1.73 3.18
N LEU A 226 19.14 2.97 3.59
CA LEU A 226 19.17 3.37 5.01
C LEU A 226 17.80 3.09 5.64
N CYS A 227 17.79 2.41 6.80
CA CYS A 227 16.56 1.94 7.47
C CYS A 227 15.60 1.15 6.56
N GLY A 228 16.09 0.58 5.46
CA GLY A 228 15.27 -0.09 4.49
C GLY A 228 14.26 0.81 3.77
N MET A 229 14.49 2.14 3.72
CA MET A 229 13.56 3.07 3.10
C MET A 229 13.34 2.73 1.63
N GLY A 230 12.09 2.52 1.24
CA GLY A 230 11.76 2.18 -0.13
C GLY A 230 10.32 1.72 -0.31
N ARG A 231 10.00 1.35 -1.52
CA ARG A 231 8.65 0.94 -1.93
C ARG A 231 8.14 -0.28 -1.16
N GLY A 232 6.87 -0.28 -0.80
CA GLY A 232 6.25 -1.38 -0.06
C GLY A 232 6.79 -1.47 1.36
N ALA A 233 7.22 -2.68 1.77
CA ALA A 233 7.93 -2.87 3.05
C ALA A 233 9.39 -2.40 3.00
N GLY A 234 9.82 -1.75 1.92
CA GLY A 234 11.19 -1.26 1.72
C GLY A 234 12.14 -2.34 1.20
N ASN A 235 13.44 -2.11 1.43
CA ASN A 235 14.55 -2.90 0.92
C ASN A 235 15.33 -3.60 2.04
N ALA A 236 16.39 -4.30 1.70
CA ALA A 236 17.44 -4.66 2.65
C ALA A 236 18.03 -3.39 3.28
N THR A 237 18.29 -3.41 4.59
CA THR A 237 18.76 -2.23 5.32
C THR A 237 20.27 -2.05 5.21
N THR A 238 20.73 -0.87 4.81
CA THR A 238 22.15 -0.56 4.59
C THR A 238 22.99 -0.83 5.84
N GLU A 239 22.54 -0.41 7.00
CA GLU A 239 23.24 -0.61 8.27
C GLU A 239 23.43 -2.10 8.61
N LEU A 240 22.47 -2.97 8.27
CA LEU A 240 22.59 -4.41 8.49
C LEU A 240 23.55 -5.06 7.48
N VAL A 241 23.42 -4.69 6.20
CA VAL A 241 24.26 -5.23 5.14
C VAL A 241 25.71 -4.79 5.33
N ALA A 242 25.97 -3.50 5.58
CA ALA A 242 27.32 -2.97 5.86
C ALA A 242 27.97 -3.67 7.05
N ASN A 243 27.24 -3.84 8.16
CA ASN A 243 27.75 -4.55 9.34
C ASN A 243 28.07 -6.02 9.03
N TYR A 244 27.24 -6.71 8.25
CA TYR A 244 27.53 -8.07 7.82
C TYR A 244 28.77 -8.16 6.92
N LEU A 245 28.91 -7.22 5.98
CA LEU A 245 30.07 -7.16 5.09
C LEU A 245 31.36 -6.88 5.88
N ASN A 246 31.34 -5.95 6.84
CA ASN A 246 32.47 -5.68 7.71
C ASN A 246 32.88 -6.91 8.52
N ARG A 247 31.90 -7.63 9.06
CA ARG A 247 32.14 -8.81 9.90
C ARG A 247 32.60 -10.04 9.12
N SER A 248 32.02 -10.28 7.94
CA SER A 248 32.06 -11.59 7.30
C SER A 248 32.71 -11.59 5.91
N CYS A 249 32.91 -10.42 5.30
CA CYS A 249 33.38 -10.27 3.93
C CYS A 249 34.57 -9.29 3.78
N ALA A 250 35.27 -8.98 4.88
CA ALA A 250 36.38 -8.02 4.90
C ALA A 250 36.00 -6.60 4.41
N GLY A 251 34.74 -6.20 4.59
CA GLY A 251 34.28 -4.84 4.32
C GLY A 251 34.98 -3.82 5.23
N ASN A 252 34.94 -2.55 4.84
CA ASN A 252 35.54 -1.44 5.59
C ASN A 252 34.59 -0.21 5.57
N TYR A 253 33.32 -0.44 5.82
CA TYR A 253 32.30 0.61 5.87
C TYR A 253 32.28 1.27 7.25
N ASP A 254 32.26 2.61 7.29
CA ASP A 254 32.19 3.34 8.56
C ASP A 254 30.75 3.37 9.08
N MET A 255 30.51 2.57 10.12
CA MET A 255 29.19 2.46 10.72
C MET A 255 28.71 3.75 11.39
N ASN A 256 29.64 4.60 11.90
CA ASN A 256 29.23 5.85 12.53
C ASN A 256 28.64 6.82 11.49
N GLU A 257 29.25 6.90 10.32
CA GLU A 257 28.74 7.76 9.24
C GLU A 257 27.38 7.26 8.71
N ILE A 258 27.17 5.93 8.66
CA ILE A 258 25.87 5.34 8.31
C ILE A 258 24.81 5.70 9.37
N LEU A 259 25.12 5.55 10.64
CA LEU A 259 24.21 5.85 11.75
C LEU A 259 23.88 7.35 11.82
N ASP A 260 24.90 8.22 11.62
CA ASP A 260 24.70 9.66 11.52
C ASP A 260 23.76 10.02 10.34
N ALA A 261 23.89 9.34 9.19
CA ALA A 261 22.98 9.56 8.05
C ALA A 261 21.52 9.28 8.43
N ILE A 262 21.30 8.22 9.21
CA ILE A 262 19.97 7.85 9.70
C ILE A 262 19.45 8.87 10.71
N ASP A 263 20.23 9.20 11.72
CA ASP A 263 19.77 10.04 12.83
C ASP A 263 19.55 11.50 12.41
N LEU A 264 20.43 12.04 11.56
CA LEU A 264 20.38 13.46 11.18
C LEU A 264 19.37 13.73 10.05
N TYR A 265 19.18 12.79 9.16
CA TYR A 265 18.41 13.03 7.92
C TYR A 265 17.17 12.16 7.78
N LEU A 266 17.30 10.82 7.99
CA LEU A 266 16.17 9.93 7.75
C LEU A 266 15.10 9.97 8.86
N SER A 267 15.52 10.09 10.12
CA SER A 267 14.60 10.11 11.27
C SER A 267 13.56 11.23 11.15
N ARG A 268 13.94 12.37 10.57
CA ARG A 268 13.03 13.50 10.31
C ARG A 268 11.94 13.17 9.28
N LEU A 269 12.24 12.29 8.32
CA LEU A 269 11.26 11.87 7.30
C LEU A 269 10.23 10.89 7.85
N LYS A 270 10.55 10.16 8.94
CA LYS A 270 9.61 9.25 9.62
C LYS A 270 8.42 9.97 10.25
N ASP A 271 8.56 11.24 10.62
CA ASP A 271 7.50 12.06 11.22
C ASP A 271 6.40 12.46 10.20
N GLY A 272 6.03 11.64 9.31
CA GLY A 272 4.97 11.89 8.30
C GLY A 272 4.90 10.82 7.23
N HIS A 273 5.86 9.90 7.25
CA HIS A 273 5.96 8.86 6.25
C HIS A 273 6.25 7.51 6.91
N GLU A 274 5.45 6.51 6.56
CA GLU A 274 5.63 5.14 7.04
C GLU A 274 6.18 4.24 5.93
N TRP A 275 7.17 3.44 6.26
CA TRP A 275 7.62 2.30 5.46
C TRP A 275 8.00 1.15 6.38
N GLY A 276 8.16 -0.04 5.82
CA GLY A 276 8.46 -1.24 6.57
C GLY A 276 7.31 -2.25 6.51
N TYR A 277 7.43 -3.32 7.28
CA TYR A 277 6.50 -4.42 7.28
C TYR A 277 5.08 -4.00 7.67
N SER A 278 4.13 -4.47 6.87
CA SER A 278 2.71 -4.42 7.23
C SER A 278 1.97 -5.61 6.59
N ILE A 279 0.83 -5.99 7.15
CA ILE A 279 0.02 -7.08 6.58
C ILE A 279 -0.37 -6.84 5.12
N PRO A 280 -0.75 -5.62 4.69
CA PRO A 280 -0.94 -5.32 3.27
C PRO A 280 0.27 -5.65 2.40
N TYR A 281 1.47 -5.25 2.81
CA TYR A 281 2.68 -5.53 2.03
C TYR A 281 3.06 -7.01 2.03
N PHE A 282 2.80 -7.73 3.13
CA PHE A 282 2.90 -9.19 3.14
C PHE A 282 1.99 -9.82 2.06
N ILE A 283 0.74 -9.35 1.94
CA ILE A 283 -0.18 -9.81 0.88
C ILE A 283 0.39 -9.48 -0.51
N ALA A 284 0.98 -8.28 -0.68
CA ALA A 284 1.64 -7.93 -1.93
C ALA A 284 2.75 -8.92 -2.30
N GLY A 285 3.58 -9.32 -1.33
CA GLY A 285 4.67 -10.29 -1.52
C GLY A 285 4.15 -11.67 -1.92
N ILE A 286 3.28 -12.29 -1.12
CA ILE A 286 2.82 -13.67 -1.36
C ILE A 286 2.04 -13.85 -2.66
N TYR A 287 1.44 -12.78 -3.19
CA TYR A 287 0.71 -12.83 -4.47
C TYR A 287 1.47 -12.17 -5.63
N CYS A 288 2.70 -11.72 -5.45
CA CYS A 288 3.47 -10.98 -6.46
C CYS A 288 2.63 -9.85 -7.10
N THR A 289 1.90 -9.08 -6.27
CA THR A 289 1.05 -7.99 -6.75
C THR A 289 1.71 -6.63 -6.56
N HIS A 290 1.42 -5.72 -7.47
CA HIS A 290 1.90 -4.35 -7.37
C HIS A 290 1.37 -3.69 -6.09
N VAL A 291 2.24 -3.04 -5.30
CA VAL A 291 1.88 -2.45 -3.99
C VAL A 291 0.79 -1.38 -4.09
N ASN A 292 0.64 -0.71 -5.24
CA ASN A 292 -0.42 0.26 -5.47
C ASN A 292 -1.82 -0.38 -5.45
N ASN A 293 -1.97 -1.65 -5.85
CA ASN A 293 -3.24 -2.36 -5.74
C ASN A 293 -3.64 -2.50 -4.26
N ILE A 294 -2.65 -2.82 -3.42
CA ILE A 294 -2.85 -2.93 -1.97
C ILE A 294 -3.15 -1.57 -1.34
N ALA A 295 -2.38 -0.54 -1.70
CA ALA A 295 -2.59 0.83 -1.21
C ALA A 295 -3.99 1.33 -1.55
N TYR A 296 -4.46 1.10 -2.78
CA TYR A 296 -5.80 1.49 -3.23
C TYR A 296 -6.89 0.84 -2.38
N LEU A 297 -6.86 -0.50 -2.22
CA LEU A 297 -7.85 -1.21 -1.40
C LEU A 297 -7.87 -0.76 0.06
N ARG A 298 -6.70 -0.40 0.62
CA ARG A 298 -6.59 0.07 2.00
C ARG A 298 -7.15 1.49 2.19
N THR A 299 -6.85 2.39 1.26
CA THR A 299 -7.20 3.81 1.40
C THR A 299 -8.62 4.13 0.96
N HIS A 300 -9.09 3.52 -0.14
CA HIS A 300 -10.41 3.82 -0.71
C HIS A 300 -11.53 2.99 -0.09
N HIS A 301 -11.24 1.74 0.29
CA HIS A 301 -12.29 0.78 0.69
C HIS A 301 -12.19 0.26 2.12
N LYS A 302 -11.17 0.67 2.90
CA LYS A 302 -10.94 0.16 4.28
C LYS A 302 -11.09 -1.36 4.38
N THR A 303 -10.57 -2.06 3.37
CA THR A 303 -10.70 -3.49 3.21
C THR A 303 -9.93 -4.23 4.30
N LEU A 304 -10.54 -5.25 4.90
CA LEU A 304 -9.82 -6.16 5.81
C LEU A 304 -8.70 -6.89 5.07
N ALA A 305 -7.65 -7.25 5.80
CA ALA A 305 -6.56 -8.06 5.26
C ALA A 305 -7.06 -9.36 4.60
N LYS A 306 -8.04 -10.03 5.22
CA LYS A 306 -8.67 -11.23 4.67
C LYS A 306 -9.36 -10.97 3.34
N ASP A 307 -10.16 -9.90 3.25
CA ASP A 307 -10.91 -9.57 2.03
C ASP A 307 -9.94 -9.07 0.95
N MET A 308 -8.95 -8.25 1.32
CA MET A 308 -7.87 -7.81 0.44
C MET A 308 -7.16 -9.01 -0.19
N ARG A 309 -6.81 -10.03 0.63
CA ARG A 309 -6.20 -11.27 0.14
C ARG A 309 -7.06 -11.95 -0.91
N ILE A 310 -8.37 -12.12 -0.63
CA ILE A 310 -9.30 -12.79 -1.55
C ILE A 310 -9.46 -11.99 -2.85
N ILE A 311 -9.57 -10.67 -2.77
CA ILE A 311 -9.68 -9.80 -3.95
C ILE A 311 -8.42 -9.92 -4.81
N ILE A 312 -7.23 -9.77 -4.22
CA ILE A 312 -5.97 -9.88 -4.95
C ILE A 312 -5.77 -11.27 -5.56
N GLU A 313 -6.11 -12.33 -4.82
CA GLU A 313 -6.03 -13.71 -5.30
C GLU A 313 -6.93 -13.96 -6.53
N SER A 314 -8.08 -13.28 -6.62
CA SER A 314 -9.01 -13.40 -7.74
C SER A 314 -8.54 -12.71 -9.03
N ILE A 315 -7.53 -11.83 -8.95
CA ILE A 315 -6.97 -11.14 -10.11
C ILE A 315 -5.98 -12.07 -10.81
N ASP A 316 -6.03 -12.10 -12.13
CA ASP A 316 -5.06 -12.84 -12.94
C ASP A 316 -3.62 -12.49 -12.53
N PRO A 317 -2.71 -13.49 -12.37
CA PRO A 317 -1.35 -13.27 -11.93
C PRO A 317 -0.55 -12.25 -12.76
N GLU A 318 -0.78 -12.17 -14.07
CA GLU A 318 -0.06 -11.21 -14.92
C GLU A 318 -0.66 -9.80 -14.83
N ILE A 319 -1.97 -9.70 -14.62
CA ILE A 319 -2.66 -8.41 -14.46
C ILE A 319 -2.29 -7.76 -13.13
N ARG A 320 -2.26 -8.52 -12.02
CA ARG A 320 -1.98 -7.97 -10.69
C ARG A 320 -0.53 -7.49 -10.49
N LYS A 321 0.41 -7.87 -11.37
CA LYS A 321 1.78 -7.32 -11.39
C LYS A 321 1.82 -5.84 -11.78
N LYS A 322 0.77 -5.35 -12.42
CA LYS A 322 0.54 -3.94 -12.77
C LYS A 322 -0.55 -3.36 -11.88
N TYR A 323 -0.84 -2.08 -12.02
CA TYR A 323 -1.99 -1.45 -11.38
C TYR A 323 -2.89 -0.81 -12.43
N ASP A 324 -4.18 -1.09 -12.28
CA ASP A 324 -5.28 -0.54 -13.06
C ASP A 324 -6.43 -0.33 -12.06
N TYR A 325 -6.61 0.91 -11.66
CA TYR A 325 -7.56 1.26 -10.60
C TYR A 325 -9.01 1.03 -11.02
N ASP A 326 -9.34 1.23 -12.30
CA ASP A 326 -10.70 1.01 -12.81
C ASP A 326 -11.06 -0.49 -12.77
N ASN A 327 -10.12 -1.35 -13.19
CA ASN A 327 -10.29 -2.78 -13.10
C ASN A 327 -10.35 -3.27 -11.65
N LEU A 328 -9.53 -2.71 -10.76
CA LEU A 328 -9.52 -3.06 -9.34
C LEU A 328 -10.84 -2.65 -8.65
N GLU A 329 -11.37 -1.47 -8.98
CA GLU A 329 -12.67 -1.00 -8.51
C GLU A 329 -13.81 -1.90 -8.97
N ARG A 330 -13.78 -2.34 -10.23
CA ARG A 330 -14.76 -3.30 -10.75
C ARG A 330 -14.71 -4.61 -9.97
N ILE A 331 -13.53 -5.18 -9.76
CA ILE A 331 -13.34 -6.44 -9.03
C ILE A 331 -13.79 -6.29 -7.58
N TYR A 332 -13.43 -5.17 -6.91
CA TYR A 332 -13.90 -4.88 -5.57
C TYR A 332 -15.43 -4.81 -5.50
N THR A 333 -16.06 -4.11 -6.45
CA THR A 333 -17.52 -3.98 -6.53
C THR A 333 -18.18 -5.35 -6.76
N GLU A 334 -17.64 -6.17 -7.64
CA GLU A 334 -18.11 -7.55 -7.87
C GLU A 334 -17.94 -8.41 -6.61
N TYR A 335 -16.82 -8.28 -5.89
CA TYR A 335 -16.61 -8.98 -4.62
C TYR A 335 -17.64 -8.60 -3.57
N GLN A 336 -18.03 -7.32 -3.48
CA GLN A 336 -19.04 -6.83 -2.56
C GLN A 336 -20.47 -7.24 -3.01
N ASN A 337 -20.74 -7.32 -4.31
CA ASN A 337 -22.06 -7.58 -4.89
C ASN A 337 -22.43 -9.07 -4.93
N ARG A 338 -22.14 -9.81 -3.88
CA ARG A 338 -22.64 -11.18 -3.76
C ARG A 338 -24.17 -11.17 -3.76
N ILE A 339 -24.78 -11.81 -4.76
CA ILE A 339 -26.24 -11.97 -4.84
C ILE A 339 -26.65 -13.18 -4.00
N VAL A 340 -27.68 -12.99 -3.19
CA VAL A 340 -28.34 -14.03 -2.40
C VAL A 340 -29.84 -13.97 -2.65
N ASP A 341 -30.53 -15.07 -2.47
CA ASP A 341 -31.99 -15.05 -2.37
C ASP A 341 -32.37 -14.47 -1.00
N ASP A 342 -32.93 -13.27 -0.99
CA ASP A 342 -33.27 -12.52 0.22
C ASP A 342 -34.77 -12.32 0.43
N GLU A 343 -35.64 -12.97 -0.36
CA GLU A 343 -37.10 -12.85 -0.24
C GLU A 343 -37.60 -13.23 1.16
N VAL A 344 -37.15 -14.37 1.68
CA VAL A 344 -37.52 -14.84 3.02
C VAL A 344 -36.99 -13.85 4.08
N SER A 345 -35.73 -13.44 3.96
CA SER A 345 -35.12 -12.47 4.90
C SER A 345 -35.88 -11.15 4.91
N LEU A 346 -36.23 -10.60 3.73
CA LEU A 346 -37.01 -9.37 3.63
C LEU A 346 -38.41 -9.50 4.24
N SER A 347 -39.10 -10.63 4.04
CA SER A 347 -40.39 -10.91 4.64
C SER A 347 -40.32 -10.99 6.18
N GLU A 348 -39.31 -11.68 6.70
CA GLU A 348 -39.09 -11.80 8.15
C GLU A 348 -38.70 -10.46 8.78
N ILE A 349 -37.89 -9.64 8.08
CA ILE A 349 -37.55 -8.28 8.52
C ILE A 349 -38.80 -7.42 8.54
N ALA A 350 -39.62 -7.44 7.47
CA ALA A 350 -40.88 -6.70 7.43
C ALA A 350 -41.80 -7.06 8.62
N ALA A 351 -41.84 -8.34 9.02
CA ALA A 351 -42.64 -8.78 10.16
C ALA A 351 -42.16 -8.18 11.51
N ILE A 352 -40.86 -7.96 11.69
CA ILE A 352 -40.30 -7.32 12.90
C ILE A 352 -40.83 -5.89 13.04
N PHE A 353 -40.99 -5.17 11.93
CA PHE A 353 -41.38 -3.75 11.92
C PHE A 353 -42.85 -3.49 11.63
N LYS A 354 -43.67 -4.53 11.50
CA LYS A 354 -45.09 -4.40 11.15
C LYS A 354 -45.79 -3.43 12.10
N ASP A 355 -46.39 -2.37 11.55
CA ASP A 355 -47.13 -1.32 12.25
C ASP A 355 -46.36 -0.61 13.39
N ARG A 356 -45.01 -0.64 13.32
CA ARG A 356 -44.14 -0.02 14.33
C ARG A 356 -43.21 1.00 13.70
N LYS A 357 -42.85 2.01 14.51
CA LYS A 357 -41.77 2.97 14.19
C LYS A 357 -40.41 2.32 14.41
N ALA A 358 -39.39 2.81 13.73
CA ALA A 358 -38.02 2.38 13.94
C ALA A 358 -37.15 3.48 14.56
N LEU A 359 -36.23 3.09 15.44
CA LEU A 359 -35.16 3.95 15.93
C LEU A 359 -33.82 3.30 15.56
N LEU A 360 -33.07 3.98 14.72
CA LEU A 360 -31.75 3.61 14.27
C LEU A 360 -30.70 4.21 15.22
N LEU A 361 -29.98 3.36 15.95
CA LEU A 361 -28.86 3.77 16.80
C LEU A 361 -27.57 3.67 16.00
N ALA A 362 -26.97 4.81 15.69
CA ALA A 362 -25.65 4.91 15.08
C ALA A 362 -24.58 5.19 16.16
N PRO A 363 -23.29 4.91 15.90
CA PRO A 363 -22.24 4.95 16.92
C PRO A 363 -21.68 6.34 17.22
N GLY A 364 -22.43 7.42 17.02
CA GLY A 364 -21.99 8.77 17.30
C GLY A 364 -22.03 9.10 18.80
N MET A 365 -21.27 10.11 19.21
CA MET A 365 -21.06 10.51 20.60
C MET A 365 -22.36 11.02 21.24
N THR A 366 -23.27 11.61 20.46
CA THR A 366 -24.55 12.11 20.98
C THR A 366 -25.44 11.01 21.53
N LEU A 367 -25.23 9.74 21.12
CA LEU A 367 -25.92 8.60 21.74
C LEU A 367 -25.62 8.48 23.24
N ARG A 368 -24.45 8.94 23.68
CA ARG A 368 -24.01 8.96 25.08
C ARG A 368 -24.31 10.33 25.74
N THR A 369 -23.95 11.43 25.07
CA THR A 369 -24.08 12.77 25.67
C THR A 369 -25.54 13.26 25.75
N GLU A 370 -26.43 12.67 24.94
CA GLU A 370 -27.86 12.98 24.91
C GLU A 370 -28.72 11.74 25.26
N GLU A 371 -28.20 10.85 26.07
CA GLU A 371 -28.83 9.58 26.43
C GLU A 371 -30.27 9.76 26.94
N ASP A 372 -30.51 10.78 27.77
CA ASP A 372 -31.84 11.05 28.33
C ASP A 372 -32.89 11.31 27.24
N LYS A 373 -32.53 12.01 26.14
CA LYS A 373 -33.43 12.23 25.01
C LYS A 373 -33.77 10.91 24.32
N VAL A 374 -32.78 10.06 24.14
CA VAL A 374 -32.96 8.74 23.47
C VAL A 374 -33.87 7.86 24.31
N ARG A 375 -33.62 7.77 25.64
CA ARG A 375 -34.45 6.99 26.57
C ARG A 375 -35.88 7.52 26.66
N ALA A 376 -36.07 8.84 26.73
CA ALA A 376 -37.39 9.45 26.69
C ALA A 376 -38.15 9.15 25.40
N TYR A 377 -37.45 9.17 24.25
CA TYR A 377 -38.05 8.81 22.96
C TYR A 377 -38.49 7.35 22.91
N ILE A 378 -37.61 6.43 23.37
CA ILE A 378 -37.92 4.99 23.43
C ILE A 378 -39.14 4.75 24.32
N ALA A 379 -39.19 5.34 25.50
CA ALA A 379 -40.31 5.18 26.44
C ALA A 379 -41.64 5.72 25.87
N ALA A 380 -41.61 6.89 25.21
CA ALA A 380 -42.79 7.54 24.66
C ALA A 380 -43.32 6.90 23.36
N LYS A 381 -42.41 6.47 22.47
CA LYS A 381 -42.80 6.05 21.11
C LYS A 381 -42.76 4.52 20.93
N LYS A 382 -42.09 3.79 21.83
CA LYS A 382 -41.91 2.32 21.81
C LYS A 382 -41.50 1.80 20.41
N PRO A 383 -40.48 2.38 19.77
CA PRO A 383 -40.05 1.97 18.45
C PRO A 383 -39.42 0.59 18.47
N VAL A 384 -39.20 -0.02 17.29
CA VAL A 384 -38.21 -1.09 17.14
C VAL A 384 -36.82 -0.44 17.17
N VAL A 385 -36.00 -0.84 18.12
CA VAL A 385 -34.65 -0.28 18.30
C VAL A 385 -33.65 -1.12 17.53
N VAL A 386 -32.98 -0.53 16.55
CA VAL A 386 -32.00 -1.18 15.67
C VAL A 386 -30.63 -0.55 15.86
N SER A 387 -29.64 -1.33 16.25
CA SER A 387 -28.26 -0.85 16.27
C SER A 387 -27.56 -1.11 14.96
N ILE A 388 -26.76 -0.15 14.50
CA ILE A 388 -26.10 -0.14 13.20
C ILE A 388 -24.58 -0.31 13.36
N ASN A 389 -24.05 -1.45 12.91
CA ASN A 389 -22.62 -1.75 12.89
C ASN A 389 -21.93 -1.78 14.27
N PHE A 390 -22.66 -1.94 15.38
CA PHE A 390 -22.12 -2.11 16.73
C PHE A 390 -23.14 -2.69 17.68
N VAL A 391 -22.71 -3.08 18.89
CA VAL A 391 -23.57 -3.45 19.99
C VAL A 391 -23.43 -2.36 21.07
N PRO A 392 -24.46 -1.53 21.30
CA PRO A 392 -24.37 -0.45 22.28
C PRO A 392 -24.48 -0.95 23.71
N GLU A 393 -23.69 -0.38 24.61
CA GLU A 393 -23.87 -0.58 26.04
C GLU A 393 -25.06 0.24 26.54
N GLY A 394 -25.85 -0.33 27.45
CA GLY A 394 -26.95 0.37 28.10
C GLY A 394 -28.24 0.51 27.31
N TYR A 395 -28.33 -0.03 26.09
CA TYR A 395 -29.53 -0.06 25.28
C TYR A 395 -29.97 -1.50 24.96
N ASP A 396 -31.24 -1.83 25.20
CA ASP A 396 -31.84 -3.09 24.75
C ASP A 396 -32.31 -2.93 23.30
N CYS A 397 -31.58 -3.51 22.36
CA CYS A 397 -31.92 -3.47 20.94
C CYS A 397 -32.87 -4.62 20.58
N ASP A 398 -33.86 -4.34 19.74
CA ASP A 398 -34.74 -5.38 19.20
C ASP A 398 -34.05 -6.18 18.08
N CYS A 399 -33.15 -5.58 17.31
CA CYS A 399 -32.33 -6.23 16.32
C CYS A 399 -31.03 -5.45 16.02
N TYR A 400 -30.10 -6.11 15.33
CA TYR A 400 -28.81 -5.55 14.92
C TYR A 400 -28.69 -5.56 13.41
N PHE A 401 -28.20 -4.48 12.82
CA PHE A 401 -27.90 -4.36 11.40
C PHE A 401 -26.40 -4.15 11.18
N PHE A 402 -25.78 -5.00 10.35
CA PHE A 402 -24.37 -4.84 9.96
C PHE A 402 -24.25 -4.84 8.45
N ALA A 403 -23.58 -3.80 7.93
CA ALA A 403 -23.16 -3.67 6.55
C ALA A 403 -21.63 -3.73 6.40
N ASN A 404 -20.89 -3.85 7.51
CA ASN A 404 -19.44 -3.86 7.56
C ASN A 404 -18.93 -5.15 8.22
N ALA A 405 -18.16 -5.94 7.47
CA ALA A 405 -17.66 -7.24 7.92
C ALA A 405 -16.75 -7.16 9.15
N VAL A 406 -15.92 -6.09 9.24
CA VAL A 406 -15.03 -5.87 10.41
C VAL A 406 -15.85 -5.71 11.68
N ARG A 407 -16.85 -4.82 11.61
CA ARG A 407 -17.69 -4.49 12.76
C ARG A 407 -18.54 -5.68 13.19
N TYR A 408 -19.04 -6.44 12.23
CA TYR A 408 -19.76 -7.67 12.53
C TYR A 408 -18.85 -8.71 13.21
N GLN A 409 -17.65 -8.94 12.67
CA GLN A 409 -16.70 -9.88 13.28
C GLN A 409 -16.31 -9.44 14.69
N PHE A 410 -16.01 -8.16 14.88
CA PHE A 410 -15.72 -7.60 16.20
C PHE A 410 -16.88 -7.81 17.19
N ALA A 411 -18.12 -7.54 16.76
CA ALA A 411 -19.30 -7.76 17.59
C ALA A 411 -19.50 -9.25 17.94
N LYS A 412 -19.22 -10.18 17.01
CA LYS A 412 -19.21 -11.62 17.30
C LYS A 412 -18.19 -12.01 18.35
N ASP A 413 -16.99 -11.43 18.29
CA ASP A 413 -15.91 -11.78 19.21
C ASP A 413 -16.10 -11.17 20.61
N THR A 414 -16.79 -10.01 20.70
CA THR A 414 -16.93 -9.28 21.97
C THR A 414 -18.32 -9.29 22.58
N SER A 415 -19.37 -9.60 21.82
CA SER A 415 -20.78 -9.44 22.24
C SER A 415 -21.68 -10.56 21.70
N LEU A 416 -21.14 -11.78 21.61
CA LEU A 416 -21.86 -12.94 21.05
C LEU A 416 -23.19 -13.20 21.75
N ASP A 417 -23.25 -13.04 23.08
CA ASP A 417 -24.48 -13.23 23.87
C ASP A 417 -25.61 -12.29 23.44
N ALA A 418 -25.32 -11.05 23.15
CA ALA A 418 -26.31 -10.08 22.68
C ALA A 418 -26.81 -10.46 21.27
N LEU A 419 -25.88 -10.82 20.37
CA LEU A 419 -26.22 -11.20 18.99
C LEU A 419 -27.00 -12.52 18.92
N SER A 420 -26.76 -13.47 19.83
CA SER A 420 -27.46 -14.78 19.83
C SER A 420 -28.91 -14.71 20.30
N ARG A 421 -29.29 -13.64 21.03
CA ARG A 421 -30.62 -13.45 21.60
C ARG A 421 -31.58 -12.64 20.74
N LYS A 422 -31.09 -11.95 19.75
CA LYS A 422 -31.84 -10.99 18.93
C LYS A 422 -31.60 -11.23 17.43
N PRO A 423 -32.55 -10.89 16.56
CA PRO A 423 -32.34 -10.97 15.12
C PRO A 423 -31.13 -10.13 14.67
N VAL A 424 -30.27 -10.73 13.85
CA VAL A 424 -29.17 -10.05 13.19
C VAL A 424 -29.44 -9.95 11.70
N ILE A 425 -29.38 -8.74 11.17
CA ILE A 425 -29.57 -8.42 9.76
C ILE A 425 -28.20 -8.09 9.18
N LEU A 426 -27.80 -8.81 8.13
CA LEU A 426 -26.51 -8.66 7.48
C LEU A 426 -26.71 -8.32 6.00
N THR A 427 -25.81 -7.52 5.45
CA THR A 427 -25.70 -7.38 4.00
C THR A 427 -24.90 -8.53 3.40
N SER A 428 -25.17 -8.89 2.15
CA SER A 428 -24.64 -10.10 1.49
C SER A 428 -23.11 -10.07 1.26
N ASN A 429 -22.45 -8.90 1.36
CA ASN A 429 -20.99 -8.77 1.35
C ASN A 429 -20.34 -9.36 2.61
N ILE A 430 -21.09 -9.58 3.70
CA ILE A 430 -20.60 -10.21 4.92
C ILE A 430 -20.70 -11.73 4.77
N ARG A 431 -19.55 -12.39 4.55
CA ARG A 431 -19.47 -13.82 4.22
C ARG A 431 -19.49 -14.76 5.43
N SER A 432 -19.39 -14.22 6.65
CA SER A 432 -19.36 -14.97 7.91
C SER A 432 -20.72 -15.11 8.59
N ALA A 433 -21.83 -14.92 7.84
CA ALA A 433 -23.19 -15.05 8.33
C ALA A 433 -23.45 -16.44 8.94
N SER A 434 -24.19 -16.49 10.04
CA SER A 434 -24.71 -17.73 10.61
C SER A 434 -26.02 -18.13 9.93
N LYS A 435 -26.48 -19.37 10.14
CA LYS A 435 -27.75 -19.84 9.54
C LYS A 435 -28.99 -19.10 10.06
N THR A 436 -28.88 -18.43 11.19
CA THR A 436 -29.97 -17.68 11.84
C THR A 436 -29.99 -16.21 11.43
N ASP A 437 -28.94 -15.71 10.78
CA ASP A 437 -28.84 -14.33 10.35
C ASP A 437 -29.72 -14.08 9.11
N LYS A 438 -30.35 -12.91 9.08
CA LYS A 438 -31.16 -12.47 7.93
C LYS A 438 -30.27 -11.72 6.98
N VAL A 439 -29.96 -12.35 5.85
CA VAL A 439 -29.04 -11.78 4.86
C VAL A 439 -29.85 -11.11 3.76
N VAL A 440 -29.50 -9.85 3.46
CA VAL A 440 -30.11 -9.04 2.38
C VAL A 440 -29.05 -8.61 1.37
N ASN A 441 -29.45 -8.46 0.12
CA ASN A 441 -28.52 -8.09 -0.94
C ASN A 441 -27.91 -6.71 -0.69
N PHE A 442 -26.58 -6.64 -0.69
CA PHE A 442 -25.81 -5.41 -0.48
C PHE A 442 -26.16 -4.34 -1.53
N ASN A 443 -26.21 -4.72 -2.81
CA ASN A 443 -26.51 -3.84 -3.93
C ASN A 443 -27.94 -3.27 -3.94
N LEU A 444 -28.86 -3.83 -3.17
CA LEU A 444 -30.19 -3.22 -2.96
C LEU A 444 -30.12 -1.98 -2.09
N LEU A 445 -29.10 -1.88 -1.26
CA LEU A 445 -28.96 -0.87 -0.21
C LEU A 445 -27.81 0.12 -0.50
N ALA A 446 -26.73 -0.36 -1.11
CA ALA A 446 -25.65 0.45 -1.60
C ALA A 446 -26.01 1.02 -2.98
N LYS A 447 -25.89 2.34 -3.16
CA LYS A 447 -26.12 3.02 -4.43
C LYS A 447 -24.82 3.64 -4.89
N PRO A 448 -24.27 3.28 -6.06
CA PRO A 448 -23.06 3.91 -6.59
C PRO A 448 -23.30 5.39 -6.92
N GLY A 449 -22.23 6.17 -7.05
CA GLY A 449 -22.28 7.58 -7.39
C GLY A 449 -21.67 8.52 -6.34
N TRP A 450 -21.25 7.99 -5.19
CA TRP A 450 -20.51 8.69 -4.15
C TRP A 450 -19.21 7.97 -3.85
N ARG A 451 -18.21 8.72 -3.38
CA ARG A 451 -16.90 8.14 -2.99
C ARG A 451 -17.04 7.13 -1.84
N PHE A 452 -17.99 7.39 -0.90
CA PHE A 452 -18.24 6.55 0.28
C PHE A 452 -19.69 6.07 0.29
N PHE A 453 -20.07 5.25 -0.68
CA PHE A 453 -21.46 4.83 -0.94
C PHE A 453 -22.02 3.77 0.03
N ASP A 454 -21.19 3.16 0.86
CA ASP A 454 -21.52 2.06 1.76
C ASP A 454 -21.79 2.50 3.22
N ASN A 455 -22.38 3.66 3.42
CA ASN A 455 -22.72 4.14 4.75
C ASN A 455 -23.82 3.28 5.40
N GLY A 456 -23.50 2.62 6.52
CA GLY A 456 -24.40 1.67 7.18
C GLY A 456 -25.73 2.27 7.65
N ALA A 457 -25.76 3.54 8.08
CA ALA A 457 -26.99 4.19 8.51
C ALA A 457 -27.92 4.46 7.32
N ILE A 458 -27.38 4.91 6.19
CA ILE A 458 -28.15 5.12 4.96
C ILE A 458 -28.64 3.78 4.39
N MET A 459 -27.82 2.73 4.47
CA MET A 459 -28.22 1.39 4.03
C MET A 459 -29.35 0.83 4.89
N ALA A 460 -29.28 0.98 6.22
CA ALA A 460 -30.36 0.59 7.13
C ALA A 460 -31.66 1.38 6.83
N LEU A 461 -31.54 2.69 6.58
CA LEU A 461 -32.66 3.54 6.20
C LEU A 461 -33.34 3.04 4.92
N ARG A 462 -32.56 2.73 3.88
CA ARG A 462 -33.08 2.21 2.61
C ARG A 462 -33.76 0.85 2.79
N LEU A 463 -33.17 -0.03 3.61
CA LEU A 463 -33.78 -1.33 3.93
C LEU A 463 -35.15 -1.15 4.60
N LEU A 464 -35.22 -0.31 5.64
CA LEU A 464 -36.46 -0.11 6.40
C LEU A 464 -37.55 0.54 5.55
N SER A 465 -37.22 1.53 4.72
CA SER A 465 -38.19 2.11 3.76
C SER A 465 -38.68 1.04 2.77
N LYS A 466 -37.79 0.19 2.25
CA LYS A 466 -38.12 -0.91 1.32
C LYS A 466 -39.08 -1.92 1.94
N VAL A 467 -38.91 -2.28 3.21
CA VAL A 467 -39.80 -3.23 3.90
C VAL A 467 -41.06 -2.55 4.49
N GLY A 468 -41.30 -1.29 4.15
CA GLY A 468 -42.54 -0.58 4.43
C GLY A 468 -42.59 0.22 5.72
N VAL A 469 -41.47 0.41 6.43
CA VAL A 469 -41.42 1.30 7.61
C VAL A 469 -41.54 2.76 7.18
N ARG A 470 -42.52 3.48 7.77
CA ARG A 470 -42.84 4.86 7.36
C ARG A 470 -42.40 5.94 8.36
N ASP A 471 -41.96 5.54 9.54
CA ASP A 471 -41.57 6.46 10.62
C ASP A 471 -40.24 5.99 11.19
N ILE A 472 -39.15 6.66 10.79
CA ILE A 472 -37.78 6.28 11.10
C ILE A 472 -37.07 7.42 11.82
N ALA A 473 -36.53 7.14 13.01
CA ALA A 473 -35.76 8.09 13.79
C ALA A 473 -34.29 7.66 13.86
N PHE A 474 -33.39 8.61 13.97
CA PHE A 474 -31.98 8.42 14.22
C PHE A 474 -31.57 8.94 15.58
N ALA A 475 -30.67 8.22 16.26
CA ALA A 475 -29.90 8.68 17.41
C ALA A 475 -28.43 8.29 17.22
N GLY A 476 -27.52 9.19 17.61
CA GLY A 476 -26.08 8.97 17.41
C GLY A 476 -25.61 9.04 15.95
N PHE A 477 -26.40 9.60 15.06
CA PHE A 477 -26.03 9.82 13.67
C PHE A 477 -25.48 11.25 13.48
N ASP A 478 -24.34 11.50 14.12
CA ASP A 478 -23.80 12.85 14.36
C ASP A 478 -23.12 13.46 13.12
N GLY A 479 -22.46 12.63 12.32
CA GLY A 479 -21.41 13.02 11.39
C GLY A 479 -20.02 13.01 12.07
N PHE A 480 -18.97 13.16 11.29
CA PHE A 480 -17.61 13.26 11.81
C PHE A 480 -17.30 14.70 12.23
N PRO A 481 -16.98 14.98 13.51
CA PRO A 481 -16.63 16.31 13.94
C PRO A 481 -15.30 16.73 13.32
N VAL A 482 -15.29 17.88 12.64
CA VAL A 482 -14.08 18.51 12.11
C VAL A 482 -13.37 19.21 13.27
N GLY A 483 -12.06 18.94 13.45
CA GLY A 483 -11.26 19.54 14.54
C GLY A 483 -11.30 18.79 15.88
N SER A 484 -11.89 17.59 15.96
CA SER A 484 -11.95 16.79 17.19
C SER A 484 -11.59 15.32 16.90
N SER A 485 -10.88 14.68 17.83
CA SER A 485 -10.57 13.24 17.79
C SER A 485 -11.70 12.35 18.36
N ASP A 486 -12.70 12.92 19.03
CA ASP A 486 -13.67 12.19 19.87
C ASP A 486 -15.03 11.98 19.18
N GLY A 487 -15.04 11.48 17.95
CA GLY A 487 -16.27 11.31 17.17
C GLY A 487 -17.05 10.02 17.32
N PHE A 488 -16.54 9.00 18.03
CA PHE A 488 -17.19 7.69 18.13
C PHE A 488 -17.45 7.26 19.57
N TYR A 489 -18.71 6.93 19.85
CA TYR A 489 -19.13 6.30 21.11
C TYR A 489 -18.67 4.84 21.21
N ALA A 490 -18.75 4.08 20.14
CA ALA A 490 -18.83 2.65 20.22
C ALA A 490 -17.53 1.93 20.54
N ASN A 491 -16.41 2.36 20.06
CA ASN A 491 -15.11 1.78 20.44
C ASN A 491 -13.96 2.50 19.71
N ARG A 492 -12.94 2.91 20.44
CA ARG A 492 -11.72 3.50 19.89
C ARG A 492 -10.96 2.56 18.96
N ILE A 493 -11.02 1.24 19.19
CA ILE A 493 -10.37 0.22 18.33
C ILE A 493 -10.93 0.20 16.91
N LEU A 494 -12.22 0.54 16.74
CA LEU A 494 -12.88 0.58 15.42
C LEU A 494 -12.89 1.98 14.81
N GLN A 495 -12.37 2.97 15.51
CA GLN A 495 -12.20 4.32 15.02
C GLN A 495 -10.97 4.36 14.11
N ALA A 496 -11.15 4.68 12.83
CA ALA A 496 -10.03 4.96 11.95
C ALA A 496 -9.54 6.40 12.22
N ASP A 497 -8.23 6.59 12.28
CA ASP A 497 -7.63 7.92 12.22
C ASP A 497 -7.88 8.49 10.82
N LEU A 498 -8.83 9.40 10.72
CA LEU A 498 -9.23 10.05 9.49
C LEU A 498 -8.65 11.46 9.46
N SER A 499 -8.05 11.84 8.34
CA SER A 499 -7.69 13.25 8.12
C SER A 499 -8.92 14.14 8.13
N GLU A 500 -8.76 15.42 8.48
CA GLU A 500 -9.86 16.39 8.50
C GLU A 500 -10.54 16.52 7.13
N GLU A 501 -9.77 16.47 6.04
CA GLU A 501 -10.30 16.45 4.68
C GLU A 501 -11.16 15.22 4.41
N LEU A 502 -10.72 14.05 4.85
CA LEU A 502 -11.46 12.80 4.67
C LEU A 502 -12.77 12.79 5.49
N LYS A 503 -12.76 13.32 6.73
CA LYS A 503 -13.95 13.50 7.57
C LYS A 503 -14.97 14.39 6.86
N LYS A 504 -14.51 15.52 6.31
CA LYS A 504 -15.36 16.43 5.55
C LYS A 504 -15.98 15.75 4.33
N ASN A 505 -15.17 15.07 3.51
CA ASN A 505 -15.62 14.38 2.32
C ASN A 505 -16.68 13.29 2.63
N ILE A 506 -16.51 12.54 3.72
CA ILE A 506 -17.50 11.53 4.16
C ILE A 506 -18.81 12.24 4.57
N ASN A 507 -18.74 13.33 5.31
CA ASN A 507 -19.92 14.08 5.73
C ASN A 507 -20.68 14.64 4.52
N ASP A 508 -19.97 15.22 3.56
CA ASP A 508 -20.55 15.76 2.33
C ASP A 508 -21.28 14.66 1.53
N ASP A 509 -20.65 13.48 1.37
CA ASP A 509 -21.28 12.34 0.70
C ASP A 509 -22.52 11.82 1.45
N VAL A 510 -22.49 11.74 2.78
CA VAL A 510 -23.64 11.33 3.59
C VAL A 510 -24.80 12.31 3.47
N ALA A 511 -24.53 13.63 3.46
CA ALA A 511 -25.56 14.63 3.23
C ALA A 511 -26.21 14.48 1.85
N LEU A 512 -25.41 14.26 0.81
CA LEU A 512 -25.90 14.01 -0.55
C LEU A 512 -26.72 12.71 -0.64
N MET A 513 -26.29 11.62 0.03
CA MET A 513 -27.04 10.36 0.08
C MET A 513 -28.40 10.52 0.78
N LEU A 514 -28.48 11.32 1.85
CA LEU A 514 -29.76 11.62 2.51
C LEU A 514 -30.67 12.45 1.62
N ALA A 515 -30.13 13.44 0.90
CA ALA A 515 -30.89 14.22 -0.06
C ALA A 515 -31.44 13.35 -1.21
N ASP A 516 -30.60 12.44 -1.76
CA ASP A 516 -31.01 11.47 -2.77
C ASP A 516 -32.11 10.53 -2.24
N PHE A 517 -31.98 10.05 -1.00
CA PHE A 517 -33.01 9.23 -0.38
C PHE A 517 -34.34 9.99 -0.28
N ARG A 518 -34.33 11.20 0.26
CA ARG A 518 -35.54 12.04 0.37
C ARG A 518 -36.21 12.28 -0.97
N ALA A 519 -35.42 12.55 -2.01
CA ALA A 519 -35.92 12.75 -3.37
C ALA A 519 -36.54 11.48 -3.98
N SER A 520 -35.89 10.32 -3.77
CA SER A 520 -36.37 9.04 -4.31
C SER A 520 -37.55 8.46 -3.54
N ASP A 521 -37.62 8.66 -2.24
CA ASP A 521 -38.69 8.20 -1.35
C ASP A 521 -40.00 9.04 -1.50
N LYS A 522 -39.90 10.24 -2.10
CA LYS A 522 -41.03 11.18 -2.35
C LYS A 522 -41.86 11.49 -1.10
N GLY A 523 -41.24 11.48 0.08
CA GLY A 523 -41.89 11.79 1.35
C GLY A 523 -42.75 10.68 1.94
N HIS A 524 -42.62 9.44 1.45
CA HIS A 524 -43.33 8.30 2.01
C HIS A 524 -42.82 7.91 3.40
N THR A 525 -41.55 8.26 3.74
CA THR A 525 -40.92 7.96 5.02
C THR A 525 -40.68 9.26 5.79
N ALA A 526 -41.25 9.37 6.98
CA ALA A 526 -40.95 10.46 7.91
C ALA A 526 -39.62 10.19 8.61
N LEU A 527 -38.69 11.14 8.50
CA LEU A 527 -37.38 11.06 9.16
C LEU A 527 -37.29 12.03 10.33
N GLN A 528 -36.81 11.59 11.47
CA GLN A 528 -36.58 12.37 12.68
C GLN A 528 -35.18 12.14 13.24
N PHE A 529 -34.55 13.17 13.78
CA PHE A 529 -33.31 13.08 14.56
C PHE A 529 -33.65 13.30 16.04
N VAL A 530 -33.38 12.29 16.88
CA VAL A 530 -33.61 12.30 18.32
C VAL A 530 -32.49 13.01 19.05
N THR A 531 -31.27 12.82 18.55
CA THR A 531 -30.07 13.52 19.04
C THR A 531 -29.57 14.54 18.03
N SER A 532 -28.71 15.44 18.48
CA SER A 532 -28.08 16.44 17.62
C SER A 532 -27.33 15.74 16.46
N SER A 533 -27.45 16.28 15.25
CA SER A 533 -26.84 15.74 14.03
C SER A 533 -26.56 16.87 13.05
N MET A 534 -25.45 16.80 12.33
CA MET A 534 -25.16 17.77 11.26
C MET A 534 -26.03 17.55 10.02
N PHE A 535 -26.80 16.45 9.98
CA PHE A 535 -27.69 16.08 8.87
C PHE A 535 -29.17 16.37 9.17
N SER A 536 -29.47 16.93 10.33
CA SER A 536 -30.85 17.25 10.80
C SER A 536 -31.51 18.38 10.01
#